data_11a59df0e3d4a9e857f0fcd132e6ac16
#
_entry.id   11a59df0e3d4a9e857f0fcd132e6ac16
#
_cell.length_a   1.000
_cell.length_b   1.000
_cell.length_c   1.000
_cell.angle_alpha   90.00
_cell.angle_beta   90.00
_cell.angle_gamma   90.00
#
_symmetry.space_group_name_H-M   'P 1'
#
loop_
_entity.id
_entity.type
_entity.pdbx_description
1 polymer ?
#
loop_
_entity_poly.entity_id
_entity_poly.type
_entity_poly.pdbx_seq_one_letter_code
_entity_poly.pdbx_strand_id
1 'polypeptide(L)'
;MHELEFPFDRALKESDSVGRRSSMFGLSHLFYPWGFILQGLAILHFVRRRPENYWFYVILFLGPPGAVVYILAEMLPDLGLLRGVFQGFGRRSRIQVVETMIIDNPSVANYEELGELYKDQGEFAKAREAFDHAITGRDDSIYTFYSRAKSSLGLNDLAAAIPDLERVVAGDRKFDYYRAMGLLADAYAKTGQLERADQLFAEVTQISTTPETLYNYASFLKIANRKEESREWLQKLEAKKRTLPRYMQRRERPWFRKGKALMKELTTAQ
;
A
#
# COMPACT_ATOMS: atom_id res chain seq x y z
N MET A 1 -14.16 81.06 13.78
CA MET A 1 -14.65 80.03 12.87
C MET A 1 -14.50 78.68 13.57
N HIS A 2 -15.58 78.22 14.21
CA HIS A 2 -15.62 76.95 14.91
C HIS A 2 -16.05 75.94 13.91
N GLU A 3 -15.16 74.96 13.58
CA GLU A 3 -15.54 73.78 12.80
C GLU A 3 -16.38 72.86 13.69
N LEU A 4 -17.60 72.62 13.28
CA LEU A 4 -18.50 71.65 13.90
C LEU A 4 -18.12 70.27 13.38
N GLU A 5 -17.39 69.47 14.19
CA GLU A 5 -17.22 68.03 13.94
C GLU A 5 -18.55 67.31 14.16
N PHE A 6 -19.06 66.66 13.11
CA PHE A 6 -20.28 65.85 13.16
C PHE A 6 -20.05 64.59 13.99
N PRO A 7 -20.97 64.22 14.88
CA PRO A 7 -20.82 63.05 15.78
C PRO A 7 -20.74 61.71 15.04
N PHE A 8 -21.01 61.69 13.74
CA PHE A 8 -20.99 60.46 12.91
C PHE A 8 -19.57 59.98 12.58
N ASP A 9 -18.59 60.85 12.41
CA ASP A 9 -17.19 60.51 12.10
C ASP A 9 -16.46 59.89 13.29
N ARG A 10 -16.91 60.11 14.51
CA ARG A 10 -16.35 59.52 15.71
C ARG A 10 -16.75 58.04 15.89
N ALA A 11 -17.99 57.71 15.49
CA ALA A 11 -18.50 56.34 15.56
C ALA A 11 -17.82 55.37 14.55
N LEU A 12 -17.44 55.86 13.37
CA LEU A 12 -16.75 55.06 12.37
C LEU A 12 -15.27 54.78 12.75
N LYS A 13 -14.60 55.71 13.42
CA LYS A 13 -13.22 55.52 13.90
C LYS A 13 -13.11 54.57 15.09
N GLU A 14 -14.12 54.51 15.95
CA GLU A 14 -14.16 53.55 17.06
C GLU A 14 -14.54 52.14 16.63
N SER A 15 -15.38 51.94 15.59
CA SER A 15 -15.74 50.63 15.12
C SER A 15 -14.58 49.91 14.40
N ASP A 16 -13.71 50.62 13.69
CA ASP A 16 -12.54 50.05 13.03
C ASP A 16 -11.40 49.64 13.96
N SER A 17 -11.32 50.25 15.16
CA SER A 17 -10.26 49.91 16.14
C SER A 17 -10.60 48.70 16.98
N VAL A 18 -11.88 48.38 17.18
CA VAL A 18 -12.34 47.23 17.99
C VAL A 18 -12.35 45.92 17.16
N GLY A 19 -12.67 45.98 15.87
CA GLY A 19 -12.70 44.80 14.99
C GLY A 19 -11.34 44.19 14.65
N ARG A 20 -10.25 44.98 14.68
CA ARG A 20 -8.90 44.53 14.36
C ARG A 20 -8.11 43.92 15.53
N ARG A 21 -8.48 44.19 16.74
CA ARG A 21 -7.81 43.63 17.93
C ARG A 21 -8.34 42.27 18.37
N SER A 22 -9.58 41.92 18.04
CA SER A 22 -10.18 40.67 18.50
C SER A 22 -9.78 39.45 17.65
N SER A 23 -9.35 39.62 16.39
CA SER A 23 -8.96 38.47 15.51
C SER A 23 -7.51 38.02 15.73
N MET A 24 -6.61 38.87 16.25
CA MET A 24 -5.21 38.47 16.49
C MET A 24 -5.01 37.72 17.82
N PHE A 25 -5.89 37.91 18.80
CA PHE A 25 -5.79 37.24 20.11
C PHE A 25 -6.38 35.83 20.11
N GLY A 26 -7.30 35.52 19.21
CA GLY A 26 -7.95 34.19 19.14
C GLY A 26 -7.04 33.08 18.63
N LEU A 27 -6.07 33.38 17.75
CA LEU A 27 -5.15 32.39 17.18
C LEU A 27 -3.99 32.05 18.13
N SER A 28 -3.58 32.97 19.01
CA SER A 28 -2.47 32.76 19.95
C SER A 28 -2.81 31.73 21.05
N HIS A 29 -4.06 31.66 21.49
CA HIS A 29 -4.51 30.68 22.48
C HIS A 29 -4.67 29.28 21.96
N LEU A 30 -4.90 29.11 20.64
CA LEU A 30 -4.98 27.78 19.98
C LEU A 30 -3.60 27.12 19.84
N PHE A 31 -2.52 27.92 19.80
CA PHE A 31 -1.15 27.43 19.67
C PHE A 31 -0.42 27.23 21.02
N TYR A 32 -0.99 27.65 22.13
CA TYR A 32 -0.43 27.47 23.47
C TYR A 32 -1.30 26.47 24.25
N PRO A 33 -0.83 25.33 24.70
CA PRO A 33 0.52 24.77 24.84
C PRO A 33 0.98 23.83 23.67
N TRP A 34 0.10 23.49 22.74
CA TRP A 34 0.36 22.52 21.68
C TRP A 34 1.53 22.91 20.77
N GLY A 35 1.72 24.20 20.53
CA GLY A 35 2.83 24.70 19.71
C GLY A 35 4.20 24.34 20.27
N PHE A 36 4.39 24.37 21.59
CA PHE A 36 5.64 23.97 22.24
C PHE A 36 5.86 22.45 22.20
N ILE A 37 4.79 21.68 22.29
CA ILE A 37 4.87 20.21 22.13
C ILE A 37 5.32 19.86 20.71
N LEU A 38 4.73 20.50 19.68
CA LEU A 38 5.13 20.32 18.29
C LEU A 38 6.58 20.74 18.05
N GLN A 39 7.00 21.87 18.65
CA GLN A 39 8.39 22.33 18.54
C GLN A 39 9.37 21.36 19.23
N GLY A 40 9.02 20.83 20.40
CA GLY A 40 9.81 19.81 21.08
C GLY A 40 9.94 18.52 20.27
N LEU A 41 8.84 18.06 19.64
CA LEU A 41 8.85 16.91 18.75
C LEU A 41 9.70 17.15 17.49
N ALA A 42 9.61 18.36 16.90
CA ALA A 42 10.43 18.73 15.75
C ALA A 42 11.92 18.74 16.09
N ILE A 43 12.29 19.30 17.25
CA ILE A 43 13.68 19.33 17.74
C ILE A 43 14.18 17.89 18.02
N LEU A 44 13.38 17.07 18.70
CA LEU A 44 13.73 15.67 18.97
C LEU A 44 13.98 14.87 17.69
N HIS A 45 13.11 15.05 16.70
CA HIS A 45 13.25 14.42 15.39
C HIS A 45 14.50 14.95 14.67
N PHE A 46 14.75 16.26 14.69
CA PHE A 46 15.93 16.89 14.10
C PHE A 46 17.23 16.32 14.69
N VAL A 47 17.35 16.25 16.03
CA VAL A 47 18.56 15.72 16.70
C VAL A 47 18.80 14.25 16.36
N ARG A 48 17.72 13.47 16.22
CA ARG A 48 17.81 12.03 15.95
C ARG A 48 18.16 11.71 14.50
N ARG A 49 17.70 12.52 13.55
CA ARG A 49 17.85 12.29 12.12
C ARG A 49 18.97 13.11 11.47
N ARG A 50 19.34 14.22 12.09
CA ARG A 50 20.35 15.17 11.58
C ARG A 50 20.12 15.56 10.11
N PRO A 51 18.95 16.13 9.77
CA PRO A 51 18.75 16.72 8.46
C PRO A 51 19.66 17.94 8.28
N GLU A 52 19.55 18.64 7.16
CA GLU A 52 20.35 19.82 6.87
C GLU A 52 20.20 20.92 7.96
N ASN A 53 21.31 21.54 8.33
CA ASN A 53 21.42 22.43 9.49
C ASN A 53 20.47 23.65 9.44
N TYR A 54 20.04 24.10 8.25
CA TYR A 54 19.15 25.25 8.13
C TYR A 54 17.78 24.99 8.80
N TRP A 55 17.33 23.74 8.89
CA TRP A 55 16.08 23.39 9.58
C TRP A 55 16.09 23.73 11.07
N PHE A 56 17.27 23.66 11.69
CA PHE A 56 17.41 24.10 13.09
C PHE A 56 17.04 25.58 13.26
N TYR A 57 17.50 26.41 12.34
CA TYR A 57 17.20 27.84 12.36
C TYR A 57 15.73 28.12 12.07
N VAL A 58 15.10 27.36 11.17
CA VAL A 58 13.67 27.47 10.87
C VAL A 58 12.83 27.14 12.11
N ILE A 59 13.14 26.03 12.82
CA ILE A 59 12.41 25.63 14.03
C ILE A 59 12.62 26.65 15.17
N LEU A 60 13.85 27.19 15.30
CA LEU A 60 14.22 28.08 16.39
C LEU A 60 13.67 29.50 16.20
N PHE A 61 13.85 30.09 15.01
CA PHE A 61 13.50 31.49 14.76
C PHE A 61 12.04 31.72 14.42
N LEU A 62 11.39 30.75 13.74
CA LEU A 62 9.95 30.82 13.48
C LEU A 62 9.11 30.22 14.61
N GLY A 63 9.72 29.57 15.60
CA GLY A 63 8.99 28.97 16.72
C GLY A 63 7.98 27.89 16.31
N PRO A 64 6.76 27.87 16.92
CA PRO A 64 5.73 26.88 16.58
C PRO A 64 5.34 26.81 15.10
N PRO A 65 5.17 27.91 14.35
CA PRO A 65 4.98 27.86 12.89
C PRO A 65 6.14 27.18 12.15
N GLY A 66 7.39 27.45 12.54
CA GLY A 66 8.55 26.79 11.96
C GLY A 66 8.59 25.27 12.24
N ALA A 67 8.18 24.86 13.42
CA ALA A 67 8.03 23.46 13.77
C ALA A 67 6.97 22.76 12.91
N VAL A 68 5.84 23.40 12.62
CA VAL A 68 4.80 22.86 11.72
C VAL A 68 5.36 22.69 10.31
N VAL A 69 6.06 23.70 9.77
CA VAL A 69 6.68 23.62 8.45
C VAL A 69 7.70 22.47 8.40
N TYR A 70 8.55 22.33 9.40
CA TYR A 70 9.51 21.23 9.52
C TYR A 70 8.82 19.87 9.58
N ILE A 71 7.77 19.71 10.39
CA ILE A 71 7.01 18.47 10.52
C ILE A 71 6.38 18.10 9.19
N LEU A 72 5.80 19.05 8.45
CA LEU A 72 5.18 18.82 7.16
C LEU A 72 6.22 18.47 6.06
N ALA A 73 7.38 19.14 6.06
CA ALA A 73 8.37 18.98 5.01
C ALA A 73 9.29 17.77 5.21
N GLU A 74 9.71 17.50 6.45
CA GLU A 74 10.71 16.47 6.77
C GLU A 74 10.16 15.29 7.56
N MET A 75 9.41 15.56 8.63
CA MET A 75 8.97 14.50 9.54
C MET A 75 7.84 13.64 8.93
N LEU A 76 6.85 14.23 8.27
CA LEU A 76 5.72 13.49 7.68
C LEU A 76 6.12 12.60 6.49
N PRO A 77 6.98 13.04 5.56
CA PRO A 77 7.53 12.17 4.52
C PRO A 77 8.31 10.99 5.10
N ASP A 78 9.11 11.24 6.15
CA ASP A 78 9.90 10.20 6.82
C ASP A 78 9.05 9.15 7.54
N LEU A 79 7.93 9.54 8.13
CA LEU A 79 6.98 8.62 8.74
C LEU A 79 6.17 7.82 7.71
N GLY A 80 6.31 8.11 6.41
CA GLY A 80 5.59 7.43 5.33
C GLY A 80 4.08 7.68 5.32
N LEU A 81 3.57 8.54 6.22
CA LEU A 81 2.14 8.82 6.35
C LEU A 81 1.57 9.55 5.13
N LEU A 82 2.34 10.47 4.56
CA LEU A 82 1.95 11.19 3.35
C LEU A 82 2.25 10.43 2.06
N ARG A 83 3.17 9.47 2.10
CA ARG A 83 3.56 8.71 0.91
C ARG A 83 2.38 7.97 0.28
N GLY A 84 1.47 7.41 1.09
CA GLY A 84 0.25 6.79 0.62
C GLY A 84 -0.75 7.78 0.01
N VAL A 85 -0.88 8.96 0.60
CA VAL A 85 -1.79 10.01 0.11
C VAL A 85 -1.29 10.58 -1.23
N PHE A 86 -0.02 10.98 -1.30
CA PHE A 86 0.57 11.51 -2.54
C PHE A 86 0.67 10.47 -3.65
N GLN A 87 0.96 9.21 -3.33
CA GLN A 87 0.96 8.13 -4.30
C GLN A 87 -0.45 7.88 -4.87
N GLY A 88 -1.50 8.01 -4.04
CA GLY A 88 -2.88 7.90 -4.49
C GLY A 88 -3.30 9.00 -5.48
N PHE A 89 -2.89 10.25 -5.22
CA PHE A 89 -3.16 11.36 -6.13
C PHE A 89 -2.41 11.22 -7.46
N GLY A 90 -1.12 10.90 -7.42
CA GLY A 90 -0.32 10.70 -8.63
C GLY A 90 -0.83 9.55 -9.50
N ARG A 91 -1.30 8.46 -8.89
CA ARG A 91 -1.86 7.30 -9.61
C ARG A 91 -3.19 7.63 -10.31
N ARG A 92 -4.10 8.36 -9.65
CA ARG A 92 -5.36 8.78 -10.28
C ARG A 92 -5.12 9.68 -11.48
N SER A 93 -4.21 10.63 -11.36
CA SER A 93 -3.81 11.48 -12.50
C SER A 93 -3.19 10.65 -13.63
N ARG A 94 -2.36 9.62 -13.29
CA ARG A 94 -1.76 8.76 -14.32
C ARG A 94 -2.80 7.90 -15.04
N ILE A 95 -3.80 7.38 -14.34
CA ILE A 95 -4.91 6.64 -14.95
C ILE A 95 -5.60 7.50 -15.99
N GLN A 96 -6.01 8.74 -15.67
CA GLN A 96 -6.66 9.64 -16.62
C GLN A 96 -5.79 9.91 -17.86
N VAL A 97 -4.49 10.07 -17.67
CA VAL A 97 -3.54 10.24 -18.78
C VAL A 97 -3.51 9.01 -19.68
N VAL A 98 -3.41 7.80 -19.09
CA VAL A 98 -3.35 6.55 -19.86
C VAL A 98 -4.68 6.26 -20.55
N GLU A 99 -5.82 6.52 -19.90
CA GLU A 99 -7.15 6.44 -20.54
C GLU A 99 -7.26 7.36 -21.75
N THR A 100 -6.74 8.59 -21.66
CA THR A 100 -6.68 9.51 -22.80
C THR A 100 -5.77 8.98 -23.90
N MET A 101 -4.59 8.43 -23.53
CA MET A 101 -3.68 7.80 -24.49
C MET A 101 -4.31 6.62 -25.24
N ILE A 102 -5.16 5.83 -24.56
CA ILE A 102 -5.88 4.71 -25.17
C ILE A 102 -6.92 5.20 -26.20
N ILE A 103 -7.58 6.33 -25.92
CA ILE A 103 -8.51 6.93 -26.90
C ILE A 103 -7.77 7.32 -28.18
N ASP A 104 -6.57 7.91 -28.06
CA ASP A 104 -5.77 8.32 -29.20
C ASP A 104 -5.07 7.14 -29.88
N ASN A 105 -4.55 6.19 -29.08
CA ASN A 105 -3.79 5.03 -29.55
C ASN A 105 -4.04 3.81 -28.63
N PRO A 106 -4.98 2.92 -29.00
CA PRO A 106 -5.31 1.72 -28.22
C PRO A 106 -4.23 0.64 -28.36
N SER A 107 -3.03 0.91 -27.84
CA SER A 107 -1.92 -0.05 -27.89
C SER A 107 -1.96 -1.05 -26.74
N VAL A 108 -1.39 -2.25 -26.94
CA VAL A 108 -1.20 -3.27 -25.91
C VAL A 108 -0.51 -2.69 -24.65
N ALA A 109 0.55 -1.92 -24.86
CA ALA A 109 1.33 -1.33 -23.77
C ALA A 109 0.50 -0.36 -22.90
N ASN A 110 -0.38 0.44 -23.52
CA ASN A 110 -1.26 1.34 -22.78
C ASN A 110 -2.30 0.58 -21.97
N TYR A 111 -2.85 -0.51 -22.49
CA TYR A 111 -3.78 -1.37 -21.75
C TYR A 111 -3.07 -2.14 -20.62
N GLU A 112 -1.85 -2.63 -20.83
CA GLU A 112 -1.05 -3.25 -19.76
C GLU A 112 -0.76 -2.26 -18.64
N GLU A 113 -0.35 -1.02 -18.96
CA GLU A 113 -0.13 0.02 -17.97
C GLU A 113 -1.41 0.36 -17.20
N LEU A 114 -2.53 0.52 -17.90
CA LEU A 114 -3.82 0.79 -17.27
C LEU A 114 -4.23 -0.33 -16.31
N GLY A 115 -4.07 -1.58 -16.74
CA GLY A 115 -4.33 -2.76 -15.91
C GLY A 115 -3.49 -2.79 -14.64
N GLU A 116 -2.18 -2.49 -14.74
CA GLU A 116 -1.30 -2.40 -13.58
C GLU A 116 -1.71 -1.29 -12.61
N LEU A 117 -2.07 -0.12 -13.13
CA LEU A 117 -2.53 1.01 -12.31
C LEU A 117 -3.82 0.70 -11.56
N TYR A 118 -4.80 0.07 -12.21
CA TYR A 118 -6.04 -0.36 -11.57
C TYR A 118 -5.80 -1.47 -10.54
N LYS A 119 -4.95 -2.45 -10.85
CA LYS A 119 -4.57 -3.52 -9.93
C LYS A 119 -3.92 -2.97 -8.66
N ASP A 120 -3.05 -1.98 -8.79
CA ASP A 120 -2.39 -1.28 -7.68
C ASP A 120 -3.36 -0.48 -6.80
N GLN A 121 -4.50 -0.06 -7.35
CA GLN A 121 -5.58 0.59 -6.58
C GLN A 121 -6.56 -0.41 -5.96
N GLY A 122 -6.45 -1.70 -6.28
CA GLY A 122 -7.40 -2.74 -5.86
C GLY A 122 -8.68 -2.79 -6.71
N GLU A 123 -8.72 -2.03 -7.83
CA GLU A 123 -9.82 -2.03 -8.82
C GLU A 123 -9.71 -3.24 -9.76
N PHE A 124 -9.73 -4.45 -9.17
CA PHE A 124 -9.40 -5.69 -9.89
C PHE A 124 -10.29 -5.99 -11.09
N ALA A 125 -11.56 -5.57 -11.08
CA ALA A 125 -12.46 -5.75 -12.22
C ALA A 125 -11.99 -4.93 -13.43
N LYS A 126 -11.68 -3.65 -13.22
CA LYS A 126 -11.17 -2.78 -14.28
C LYS A 126 -9.77 -3.22 -14.75
N ALA A 127 -8.94 -3.69 -13.80
CA ALA A 127 -7.63 -4.25 -14.15
C ALA A 127 -7.76 -5.45 -15.09
N ARG A 128 -8.67 -6.38 -14.79
CA ARG A 128 -8.93 -7.53 -15.63
C ARG A 128 -9.40 -7.14 -17.03
N GLU A 129 -10.36 -6.23 -17.13
CA GLU A 129 -10.85 -5.70 -18.41
C GLU A 129 -9.72 -5.08 -19.25
N ALA A 130 -8.86 -4.28 -18.65
CA ALA A 130 -7.70 -3.71 -19.33
C ALA A 130 -6.74 -4.80 -19.83
N PHE A 131 -6.46 -5.83 -19.03
CA PHE A 131 -5.63 -6.95 -19.47
C PHE A 131 -6.30 -7.80 -20.54
N ASP A 132 -7.64 -7.94 -20.56
CA ASP A 132 -8.37 -8.61 -21.64
C ASP A 132 -8.16 -7.88 -22.98
N HIS A 133 -8.20 -6.55 -22.98
CA HIS A 133 -7.87 -5.76 -24.17
C HIS A 133 -6.42 -5.90 -24.59
N ALA A 134 -5.49 -5.96 -23.65
CA ALA A 134 -4.07 -6.19 -23.96
C ALA A 134 -3.82 -7.56 -24.60
N ILE A 135 -4.49 -8.62 -24.12
CA ILE A 135 -4.35 -9.99 -24.63
C ILE A 135 -4.91 -10.12 -26.04
N THR A 136 -6.03 -9.46 -26.35
CA THR A 136 -6.59 -9.46 -27.73
C THR A 136 -5.61 -8.88 -28.75
N GLY A 137 -4.73 -7.98 -28.35
CA GLY A 137 -3.70 -7.39 -29.21
C GLY A 137 -2.39 -8.21 -29.30
N ARG A 138 -2.12 -9.09 -28.31
CA ARG A 138 -0.88 -9.87 -28.23
C ARG A 138 -1.10 -11.20 -27.51
N ASP A 139 -1.10 -12.26 -28.26
CA ASP A 139 -1.52 -13.59 -27.78
C ASP A 139 -0.47 -14.36 -26.93
N ASP A 140 0.74 -13.84 -26.74
CA ASP A 140 1.90 -14.55 -26.20
C ASP A 140 2.49 -13.97 -24.90
N SER A 141 1.94 -12.89 -24.34
CA SER A 141 2.51 -12.22 -23.18
C SER A 141 2.24 -12.96 -21.86
N ILE A 142 3.20 -13.75 -21.39
CA ILE A 142 3.17 -14.44 -20.09
C ILE A 142 2.90 -13.43 -18.95
N TYR A 143 3.48 -12.24 -19.03
CA TYR A 143 3.29 -11.18 -18.05
C TYR A 143 1.84 -10.71 -17.96
N THR A 144 1.18 -10.50 -19.09
CA THR A 144 -0.21 -10.04 -19.16
C THR A 144 -1.17 -11.09 -18.60
N PHE A 145 -0.97 -12.38 -18.95
CA PHE A 145 -1.73 -13.49 -18.36
C PHE A 145 -1.54 -13.56 -16.85
N TYR A 146 -0.31 -13.42 -16.36
CA TYR A 146 -0.05 -13.42 -14.92
C TYR A 146 -0.73 -12.25 -14.19
N SER A 147 -0.70 -11.06 -14.76
CA SER A 147 -1.32 -9.88 -14.20
C SER A 147 -2.85 -9.98 -14.22
N ARG A 148 -3.45 -10.54 -15.28
CA ARG A 148 -4.88 -10.85 -15.33
C ARG A 148 -5.27 -11.91 -14.31
N ALA A 149 -4.51 -12.99 -14.18
CA ALA A 149 -4.71 -13.99 -13.15
C ALA A 149 -4.69 -13.39 -11.73
N LYS A 150 -3.73 -12.52 -11.44
CA LYS A 150 -3.68 -11.82 -10.13
C LYS A 150 -4.90 -10.94 -9.89
N SER A 151 -5.43 -10.31 -10.93
CA SER A 151 -6.66 -9.53 -10.84
C SER A 151 -7.86 -10.43 -10.57
N SER A 152 -7.97 -11.57 -11.25
CA SER A 152 -8.99 -12.59 -11.03
C SER A 152 -8.91 -13.19 -9.61
N LEU A 153 -7.70 -13.47 -9.10
CA LEU A 153 -7.50 -13.87 -7.71
C LEU A 153 -7.95 -12.78 -6.72
N GLY A 154 -7.72 -11.50 -7.03
CA GLY A 154 -8.19 -10.35 -6.24
C GLY A 154 -9.72 -10.28 -6.17
N LEU A 155 -10.42 -10.73 -7.20
CA LEU A 155 -11.88 -10.87 -7.27
C LEU A 155 -12.39 -12.19 -6.66
N ASN A 156 -11.50 -13.06 -6.19
CA ASN A 156 -11.80 -14.44 -5.79
C ASN A 156 -12.42 -15.29 -6.92
N ASP A 157 -12.18 -14.90 -8.18
CA ASP A 157 -12.59 -15.66 -9.37
C ASP A 157 -11.49 -16.67 -9.74
N LEU A 158 -11.49 -17.79 -9.02
CA LEU A 158 -10.49 -18.84 -9.17
C LEU A 158 -10.63 -19.54 -10.52
N ALA A 159 -11.86 -19.65 -11.05
CA ALA A 159 -12.12 -20.30 -12.33
C ALA A 159 -11.46 -19.56 -13.49
N ALA A 160 -11.47 -18.22 -13.47
CA ALA A 160 -10.79 -17.41 -14.46
C ALA A 160 -9.27 -17.33 -14.22
N ALA A 161 -8.80 -17.43 -12.97
CA ALA A 161 -7.39 -17.34 -12.65
C ALA A 161 -6.58 -18.59 -13.06
N ILE A 162 -7.17 -19.78 -12.92
CA ILE A 162 -6.47 -21.07 -13.17
C ILE A 162 -5.91 -21.18 -14.59
N PRO A 163 -6.70 -21.00 -15.67
CA PRO A 163 -6.17 -21.18 -17.03
C PRO A 163 -5.02 -20.20 -17.35
N ASP A 164 -5.09 -18.96 -16.83
CA ASP A 164 -4.02 -18.00 -17.02
C ASP A 164 -2.74 -18.42 -16.28
N LEU A 165 -2.86 -18.88 -15.02
CA LEU A 165 -1.73 -19.39 -14.25
C LEU A 165 -1.14 -20.67 -14.86
N GLU A 166 -1.98 -21.57 -15.37
CA GLU A 166 -1.52 -22.76 -16.12
C GLU A 166 -0.68 -22.37 -17.33
N ARG A 167 -1.15 -21.38 -18.11
CA ARG A 167 -0.42 -20.85 -19.27
C ARG A 167 0.92 -20.24 -18.86
N VAL A 168 0.94 -19.44 -17.77
CA VAL A 168 2.18 -18.84 -17.24
C VAL A 168 3.17 -19.90 -16.81
N VAL A 169 2.74 -20.90 -16.04
CA VAL A 169 3.61 -21.98 -15.53
C VAL A 169 4.09 -22.91 -16.67
N ALA A 170 3.27 -23.15 -17.69
CA ALA A 170 3.67 -23.90 -18.86
C ALA A 170 4.71 -23.14 -19.70
N GLY A 171 4.58 -21.83 -19.84
CA GLY A 171 5.52 -21.00 -20.59
C GLY A 171 6.83 -20.72 -19.84
N ASP A 172 6.75 -20.43 -18.56
CA ASP A 172 7.90 -20.22 -17.68
C ASP A 172 7.61 -20.66 -16.24
N ARG A 173 8.12 -21.83 -15.88
CA ARG A 173 7.97 -22.34 -14.49
C ARG A 173 8.65 -21.49 -13.44
N LYS A 174 9.68 -20.71 -13.79
CA LYS A 174 10.45 -19.84 -12.88
C LYS A 174 9.84 -18.45 -12.75
N PHE A 175 8.76 -18.17 -13.47
CA PHE A 175 8.16 -16.85 -13.50
C PHE A 175 7.87 -16.32 -12.11
N ASP A 176 8.24 -15.05 -11.88
CA ASP A 176 8.13 -14.37 -10.59
C ASP A 176 8.71 -15.22 -9.44
N TYR A 177 9.91 -15.79 -9.63
CA TYR A 177 10.59 -16.65 -8.64
C TYR A 177 9.71 -17.82 -8.16
N TYR A 178 9.06 -18.52 -9.09
CA TYR A 178 8.12 -19.64 -8.87
C TYR A 178 6.83 -19.23 -8.14
N ARG A 179 6.56 -17.94 -8.00
CA ARG A 179 5.34 -17.47 -7.33
C ARG A 179 4.09 -17.85 -8.10
N ALA A 180 4.13 -17.83 -9.44
CA ALA A 180 3.02 -18.27 -10.29
C ALA A 180 2.61 -19.73 -9.97
N MET A 181 3.57 -20.63 -9.77
CA MET A 181 3.31 -22.01 -9.36
C MET A 181 2.62 -22.08 -7.99
N GLY A 182 3.09 -21.29 -7.02
CA GLY A 182 2.48 -21.24 -5.68
C GLY A 182 1.05 -20.72 -5.70
N LEU A 183 0.75 -19.73 -6.54
CA LEU A 183 -0.60 -19.19 -6.74
C LEU A 183 -1.51 -20.22 -7.45
N LEU A 184 -0.99 -20.94 -8.44
CA LEU A 184 -1.74 -22.00 -9.12
C LEU A 184 -2.08 -23.15 -8.18
N ALA A 185 -1.13 -23.57 -7.36
CA ALA A 185 -1.35 -24.60 -6.35
C ALA A 185 -2.44 -24.20 -5.34
N ASP A 186 -2.42 -22.93 -4.87
CA ASP A 186 -3.45 -22.39 -3.98
C ASP A 186 -4.82 -22.32 -4.66
N ALA A 187 -4.87 -21.94 -5.93
CA ALA A 187 -6.11 -21.93 -6.70
C ALA A 187 -6.69 -23.33 -6.89
N TYR A 188 -5.87 -24.32 -7.20
CA TYR A 188 -6.30 -25.72 -7.25
C TYR A 188 -6.83 -26.22 -5.90
N ALA A 189 -6.14 -25.92 -4.80
CA ALA A 189 -6.55 -26.29 -3.46
C ALA A 189 -7.95 -25.74 -3.13
N LYS A 190 -8.19 -24.47 -3.45
CA LYS A 190 -9.46 -23.78 -3.18
C LYS A 190 -10.60 -24.22 -4.09
N THR A 191 -10.31 -24.79 -5.26
CA THR A 191 -11.30 -25.35 -6.21
C THR A 191 -11.51 -26.85 -6.03
N GLY A 192 -10.91 -27.46 -5.00
CA GLY A 192 -11.07 -28.89 -4.68
C GLY A 192 -10.22 -29.84 -5.54
N GLN A 193 -9.29 -29.33 -6.36
CA GLN A 193 -8.35 -30.12 -7.13
C GLN A 193 -7.15 -30.53 -6.26
N LEU A 194 -7.40 -31.31 -5.20
CA LEU A 194 -6.46 -31.51 -4.10
C LEU A 194 -5.17 -32.25 -4.54
N GLU A 195 -5.27 -33.23 -5.43
CA GLU A 195 -4.13 -33.99 -5.92
C GLU A 195 -3.17 -33.10 -6.75
N ARG A 196 -3.73 -32.24 -7.62
CA ARG A 196 -2.94 -31.29 -8.41
C ARG A 196 -2.29 -30.23 -7.52
N ALA A 197 -3.02 -29.78 -6.50
CA ALA A 197 -2.50 -28.84 -5.52
C ALA A 197 -1.32 -29.43 -4.73
N ASP A 198 -1.46 -30.67 -4.22
CA ASP A 198 -0.41 -31.33 -3.42
C ASP A 198 0.86 -31.55 -4.24
N GLN A 199 0.74 -32.06 -5.48
CA GLN A 199 1.88 -32.24 -6.38
C GLN A 199 2.61 -30.93 -6.64
N LEU A 200 1.87 -29.86 -6.94
CA LEU A 200 2.46 -28.58 -7.27
C LEU A 200 3.06 -27.87 -6.04
N PHE A 201 2.44 -27.99 -4.87
CA PHE A 201 3.01 -27.51 -3.62
C PHE A 201 4.27 -28.28 -3.21
N ALA A 202 4.27 -29.61 -3.36
CA ALA A 202 5.44 -30.43 -3.08
C ALA A 202 6.63 -30.02 -3.96
N GLU A 203 6.39 -29.72 -5.24
CA GLU A 203 7.43 -29.25 -6.15
C GLU A 203 7.90 -27.84 -5.79
N VAL A 204 6.99 -26.87 -5.69
CA VAL A 204 7.38 -25.46 -5.51
C VAL A 204 8.08 -25.21 -4.17
N THR A 205 7.71 -25.94 -3.10
CA THR A 205 8.31 -25.74 -1.77
C THR A 205 9.73 -26.29 -1.65
N GLN A 206 10.16 -27.16 -2.56
CA GLN A 206 11.56 -27.59 -2.64
C GLN A 206 12.47 -26.51 -3.22
N ILE A 207 11.92 -25.64 -4.07
CA ILE A 207 12.68 -24.65 -4.83
C ILE A 207 12.51 -23.25 -4.27
N SER A 208 11.29 -22.88 -3.90
CA SER A 208 10.92 -21.54 -3.48
C SER A 208 10.18 -21.55 -2.14
N THR A 209 10.71 -20.81 -1.16
CA THR A 209 10.15 -20.70 0.18
C THR A 209 9.71 -19.27 0.48
N THR A 210 8.87 -18.68 -0.41
CA THR A 210 8.27 -17.38 -0.10
C THR A 210 7.29 -17.50 1.06
N PRO A 211 7.13 -16.49 1.92
CA PRO A 211 6.16 -16.53 3.02
C PRO A 211 4.73 -16.82 2.56
N GLU A 212 4.35 -16.34 1.39
CA GLU A 212 3.05 -16.62 0.75
C GLU A 212 2.90 -18.12 0.44
N THR A 213 3.87 -18.72 -0.25
CA THR A 213 3.83 -20.14 -0.62
C THR A 213 3.81 -21.04 0.62
N LEU A 214 4.64 -20.74 1.63
CA LEU A 214 4.67 -21.51 2.88
C LEU A 214 3.32 -21.45 3.60
N TYR A 215 2.69 -20.28 3.67
CA TYR A 215 1.37 -20.13 4.28
C TYR A 215 0.29 -20.89 3.48
N ASN A 216 0.28 -20.72 2.16
CA ASN A 216 -0.72 -21.34 1.29
C ASN A 216 -0.65 -22.88 1.37
N TYR A 217 0.57 -23.44 1.38
CA TYR A 217 0.73 -24.89 1.56
C TYR A 217 0.27 -25.35 2.94
N ALA A 218 0.63 -24.65 4.00
CA ALA A 218 0.13 -24.97 5.33
C ALA A 218 -1.41 -24.92 5.41
N SER A 219 -2.03 -23.93 4.76
CA SER A 219 -3.49 -23.80 4.68
C SER A 219 -4.13 -24.97 3.89
N PHE A 220 -3.53 -25.35 2.78
CA PHE A 220 -3.94 -26.53 2.02
C PHE A 220 -3.86 -27.81 2.86
N LEU A 221 -2.74 -28.06 3.55
CA LEU A 221 -2.55 -29.24 4.40
C LEU A 221 -3.60 -29.35 5.51
N LYS A 222 -4.04 -28.20 6.08
CA LYS A 222 -5.17 -28.19 7.01
C LYS A 222 -6.46 -28.66 6.35
N ILE A 223 -6.77 -28.16 5.11
CA ILE A 223 -7.95 -28.59 4.33
C ILE A 223 -7.89 -30.07 4.03
N ALA A 224 -6.72 -30.59 3.68
CA ALA A 224 -6.45 -32.00 3.43
C ALA A 224 -6.41 -32.86 4.72
N ASN A 225 -6.76 -32.30 5.89
CA ASN A 225 -6.74 -32.94 7.20
C ASN A 225 -5.34 -33.43 7.66
N ARG A 226 -4.26 -32.91 7.06
CA ARG A 226 -2.85 -33.18 7.42
C ARG A 226 -2.35 -32.14 8.42
N LYS A 227 -2.97 -32.11 9.62
CA LYS A 227 -2.79 -31.03 10.61
C LYS A 227 -1.34 -30.93 11.13
N GLU A 228 -0.66 -32.04 11.34
CA GLU A 228 0.72 -32.04 11.87
C GLU A 228 1.69 -31.44 10.84
N GLU A 229 1.58 -31.84 9.59
CA GLU A 229 2.39 -31.26 8.52
C GLU A 229 2.10 -29.76 8.33
N SER A 230 0.82 -29.37 8.45
CA SER A 230 0.45 -27.93 8.46
C SER A 230 1.19 -27.16 9.55
N ARG A 231 1.29 -27.69 10.76
CA ARG A 231 2.05 -27.09 11.87
C ARG A 231 3.54 -26.95 11.55
N GLU A 232 4.14 -27.99 10.97
CA GLU A 232 5.56 -27.95 10.57
C GLU A 232 5.83 -26.84 9.55
N TRP A 233 4.97 -26.70 8.55
CA TRP A 233 5.11 -25.62 7.55
C TRP A 233 4.89 -24.23 8.14
N LEU A 234 3.99 -24.07 9.10
CA LEU A 234 3.83 -22.81 9.83
C LEU A 234 5.05 -22.48 10.71
N GLN A 235 5.71 -23.49 11.30
CA GLN A 235 6.99 -23.30 11.99
C GLN A 235 8.09 -22.84 11.04
N LYS A 236 8.18 -23.44 9.82
CA LYS A 236 9.11 -22.97 8.78
C LYS A 236 8.83 -21.54 8.37
N LEU A 237 7.56 -21.14 8.25
CA LEU A 237 7.15 -19.77 7.97
C LEU A 237 7.64 -18.80 9.07
N GLU A 238 7.46 -19.12 10.35
CA GLU A 238 7.91 -18.28 11.45
C GLU A 238 9.45 -18.20 11.53
N ALA A 239 10.14 -19.32 11.28
CA ALA A 239 11.61 -19.34 11.18
C ALA A 239 12.10 -18.44 10.02
N LYS A 240 11.43 -18.48 8.88
CA LYS A 240 11.74 -17.64 7.72
C LYS A 240 11.71 -16.15 8.05
N LYS A 241 10.78 -15.71 8.89
CA LYS A 241 10.69 -14.33 9.33
C LYS A 241 11.97 -13.80 9.95
N ARG A 242 12.68 -14.65 10.71
CA ARG A 242 13.95 -14.27 11.38
C ARG A 242 15.09 -14.06 10.41
N THR A 243 15.06 -14.71 9.25
CA THR A 243 16.12 -14.64 8.23
C THR A 243 15.91 -13.52 7.22
N LEU A 244 14.71 -12.94 7.14
CA LEU A 244 14.41 -11.88 6.19
C LEU A 244 14.89 -10.51 6.66
N PRO A 245 15.38 -9.66 5.76
CA PRO A 245 15.66 -8.25 6.03
C PRO A 245 14.40 -7.52 6.54
N ARG A 246 14.56 -6.48 7.36
CA ARG A 246 13.43 -5.75 7.98
C ARG A 246 12.41 -5.21 6.97
N TYR A 247 12.87 -4.73 5.80
CA TYR A 247 11.97 -4.22 4.77
C TYR A 247 11.09 -5.33 4.18
N MET A 248 11.64 -6.54 3.98
CA MET A 248 10.88 -7.70 3.52
C MET A 248 9.91 -8.20 4.60
N GLN A 249 10.33 -8.22 5.88
CA GLN A 249 9.42 -8.57 6.98
C GLN A 249 8.19 -7.67 7.01
N ARG A 250 8.35 -6.36 6.69
CA ARG A 250 7.22 -5.42 6.61
C ARG A 250 6.30 -5.74 5.43
N ARG A 251 6.88 -6.03 4.26
CA ARG A 251 6.14 -6.38 3.04
C ARG A 251 5.36 -7.67 3.20
N GLU A 252 5.99 -8.68 3.77
CA GLU A 252 5.43 -10.03 3.95
C GLU A 252 4.61 -10.18 5.26
N ARG A 253 4.45 -9.09 6.03
CA ARG A 253 3.70 -9.08 7.31
C ARG A 253 2.31 -9.72 7.25
N PRO A 254 1.52 -9.55 6.17
CA PRO A 254 0.21 -10.20 6.07
C PRO A 254 0.28 -11.72 6.19
N TRP A 255 1.26 -12.35 5.57
CA TRP A 255 1.43 -13.81 5.58
C TRP A 255 1.85 -14.33 6.96
N PHE A 256 2.76 -13.64 7.64
CA PHE A 256 3.12 -13.98 9.03
C PHE A 256 1.93 -13.84 10.00
N ARG A 257 1.07 -12.85 9.81
CA ARG A 257 -0.15 -12.69 10.62
C ARG A 257 -1.14 -13.82 10.38
N LYS A 258 -1.40 -14.15 9.10
CA LYS A 258 -2.26 -15.27 8.70
C LYS A 258 -1.72 -16.60 9.25
N GLY A 259 -0.41 -16.84 9.12
CA GLY A 259 0.24 -18.03 9.63
C GLY A 259 0.10 -18.19 11.14
N LYS A 260 0.28 -17.09 11.89
CA LYS A 260 0.07 -17.10 13.35
C LYS A 260 -1.39 -17.39 13.74
N ALA A 261 -2.35 -16.85 12.99
CA ALA A 261 -3.77 -17.12 13.22
C ALA A 261 -4.10 -18.59 12.96
N LEU A 262 -3.62 -19.16 11.85
CA LEU A 262 -3.81 -20.55 11.49
C LEU A 262 -3.14 -21.50 12.52
N MET A 263 -1.95 -21.19 13.01
CA MET A 263 -1.29 -21.96 14.05
C MET A 263 -2.14 -22.00 15.33
N LYS A 264 -2.67 -20.84 15.76
CA LYS A 264 -3.56 -20.77 16.93
C LYS A 264 -4.79 -21.64 16.74
N GLU A 265 -5.44 -21.60 15.58
CA GLU A 265 -6.61 -22.40 15.26
C GLU A 265 -6.32 -23.91 15.33
N LEU A 266 -5.18 -24.36 14.79
CA LEU A 266 -4.76 -25.76 14.86
C LEU A 266 -4.45 -26.23 16.29
N THR A 267 -4.06 -25.32 17.17
CA THR A 267 -3.77 -25.65 18.59
C THR A 267 -5.05 -25.70 19.43
N THR A 268 -6.07 -24.86 19.11
CA THR A 268 -7.34 -24.84 19.86
C THR A 268 -8.33 -25.93 19.43
N ALA A 269 -8.10 -26.59 18.31
CA ALA A 269 -8.93 -27.67 17.77
C ALA A 269 -8.49 -29.08 18.24
N GLN A 270 -7.63 -29.15 19.23
CA GLN A 270 -7.27 -30.36 20.03
C GLN A 270 -8.10 -30.42 21.29
#